data_6b3d6d6af3a3ef6baab1ca3f77a80969
#
_entry.id   6b3d6d6af3a3ef6baab1ca3f77a80969
#
_cell.length_a   1.000
_cell.length_b   1.000
_cell.length_c   1.000
_cell.angle_alpha   90.00
_cell.angle_beta   90.00
_cell.angle_gamma   90.00
#
_symmetry.space_group_name_H-M   'P 1'
#
loop_
_entity.id
_entity.type
_entity.pdbx_description
1 polymer ?
#
loop_
_entity_poly.entity_id
_entity_poly.type
_entity_poly.pdbx_seq_one_letter_code
_entity_poly.pdbx_strand_id
1 'polypeptide(L)'
;MSNLQTVYFQDLGRMRYQEAWDYQESLLAANVKAKARGTDTEADTRHYLLFVEHPPVFTLGKSGLPEHLLVSGQDLEAQGVEYFRTNRGGDITFHGPGQLVGYPILDLEKFYTDIGRYLRNIEEVMIRTMSDYGLRGDRSLGETGVWLDPDKPGRERKICAIGVRCSRWVTMHGFAFNVNTNLQYFEQIIPCGIYGKQVT
;
A
#
# COMPACT_ATOMS: atom_id res chain seq x y z
N MET A 1 19.00 -23.53 -8.66
CA MET A 1 17.99 -23.07 -9.63
C MET A 1 17.04 -22.18 -8.86
N SER A 2 16.83 -20.93 -9.29
CA SER A 2 15.83 -20.07 -8.66
C SER A 2 14.45 -20.67 -8.91
N ASN A 3 13.78 -21.08 -7.85
CA ASN A 3 12.42 -21.62 -7.95
C ASN A 3 11.50 -20.43 -8.28
N LEU A 4 11.20 -20.22 -9.56
CA LEU A 4 10.29 -19.17 -10.00
C LEU A 4 8.91 -19.43 -9.39
N GLN A 5 8.37 -18.41 -8.74
CA GLN A 5 7.04 -18.48 -8.16
C GLN A 5 6.02 -17.87 -9.13
N THR A 6 4.89 -18.53 -9.30
CA THR A 6 3.78 -17.96 -10.08
C THR A 6 3.03 -16.93 -9.23
N VAL A 7 2.83 -15.73 -9.76
CA VAL A 7 2.01 -14.69 -9.16
C VAL A 7 0.81 -14.45 -10.06
N TYR A 8 -0.39 -14.60 -9.52
CA TYR A 8 -1.64 -14.35 -10.23
C TYR A 8 -1.95 -12.85 -10.18
N PHE A 9 -1.96 -12.21 -11.34
CA PHE A 9 -2.38 -10.83 -11.46
C PHE A 9 -3.90 -10.72 -11.60
N GLN A 10 -4.51 -9.77 -10.89
CA GLN A 10 -5.92 -9.43 -11.00
C GLN A 10 -6.09 -7.92 -10.99
N ASP A 11 -6.74 -7.39 -11.99
CA ASP A 11 -7.25 -6.02 -11.98
C ASP A 11 -8.70 -6.06 -11.46
N LEU A 12 -8.91 -5.46 -10.28
CA LEU A 12 -10.21 -5.39 -9.62
C LEU A 12 -11.04 -4.19 -10.11
N GLY A 13 -10.46 -3.35 -10.97
CA GLY A 13 -11.08 -2.12 -11.42
C GLY A 13 -11.39 -1.17 -10.26
N ARG A 14 -12.55 -0.51 -10.32
CA ARG A 14 -13.02 0.37 -9.25
C ARG A 14 -13.80 -0.43 -8.21
N MET A 15 -13.28 -0.48 -6.97
CA MET A 15 -13.86 -1.27 -5.87
C MET A 15 -13.80 -0.49 -4.55
N ARG A 16 -14.84 -0.60 -3.71
CA ARG A 16 -14.86 0.01 -2.37
C ARG A 16 -13.77 -0.59 -1.49
N TYR A 17 -13.24 0.23 -0.59
CA TYR A 17 -12.10 -0.17 0.26
C TYR A 17 -12.42 -1.41 1.11
N GLN A 18 -13.61 -1.48 1.74
CA GLN A 18 -14.00 -2.61 2.56
C GLN A 18 -14.04 -3.92 1.76
N GLU A 19 -14.61 -3.88 0.56
CA GLU A 19 -14.70 -5.07 -0.31
C GLU A 19 -13.31 -5.60 -0.70
N ALA A 20 -12.42 -4.70 -1.07
CA ALA A 20 -11.04 -5.04 -1.41
C ALA A 20 -10.26 -5.55 -0.18
N TRP A 21 -10.50 -4.99 1.00
CA TRP A 21 -9.90 -5.44 2.26
C TRP A 21 -10.37 -6.84 2.64
N ASP A 22 -11.68 -7.11 2.58
CA ASP A 22 -12.25 -8.42 2.87
C ASP A 22 -11.70 -9.49 1.90
N TYR A 23 -11.55 -9.12 0.62
CA TYR A 23 -10.94 -10.01 -0.36
C TYR A 23 -9.49 -10.32 -0.02
N GLN A 24 -8.67 -9.33 0.33
CA GLN A 24 -7.28 -9.54 0.77
C GLN A 24 -7.20 -10.43 2.02
N GLU A 25 -8.07 -10.20 3.03
CA GLU A 25 -8.10 -11.03 4.25
C GLU A 25 -8.44 -12.49 3.91
N SER A 26 -9.34 -12.73 2.94
CA SER A 26 -9.69 -14.08 2.50
C SER A 26 -8.49 -14.79 1.87
N LEU A 27 -7.72 -14.11 1.01
CA LEU A 27 -6.52 -14.65 0.36
C LEU A 27 -5.39 -14.90 1.38
N LEU A 28 -5.18 -13.96 2.31
CA LEU A 28 -4.22 -14.12 3.39
C LEU A 28 -4.58 -15.31 4.27
N ALA A 29 -5.84 -15.42 4.68
CA ALA A 29 -6.33 -16.52 5.53
C ALA A 29 -6.18 -17.88 4.83
N ALA A 30 -6.47 -17.95 3.53
CA ALA A 30 -6.29 -19.16 2.73
C ALA A 30 -4.81 -19.61 2.72
N ASN A 31 -3.87 -18.69 2.49
CA ASN A 31 -2.44 -18.97 2.52
C ASN A 31 -1.95 -19.38 3.92
N VAL A 32 -2.37 -18.69 4.96
CA VAL A 32 -2.02 -19.04 6.36
C VAL A 32 -2.55 -20.42 6.73
N LYS A 33 -3.77 -20.75 6.28
CA LYS A 33 -4.38 -22.07 6.50
C LYS A 33 -3.63 -23.16 5.72
N ALA A 34 -3.21 -22.89 4.48
CA ALA A 34 -2.39 -23.81 3.70
C ALA A 34 -1.09 -24.15 4.43
N LYS A 35 -0.37 -23.13 4.92
CA LYS A 35 0.88 -23.30 5.70
C LYS A 35 0.69 -24.10 7.00
N ALA A 36 -0.46 -23.99 7.65
CA ALA A 36 -0.72 -24.69 8.92
C ALA A 36 -0.97 -26.19 8.76
N ARG A 37 -1.27 -26.69 7.54
CA ARG A 37 -1.56 -28.09 7.28
C ARG A 37 -0.34 -29.01 7.19
N GLY A 38 0.88 -28.45 7.25
CA GLY A 38 2.14 -29.20 7.23
C GLY A 38 2.56 -29.69 5.86
N THR A 39 3.79 -30.22 5.79
CA THR A 39 4.53 -30.55 4.56
C THR A 39 4.09 -31.85 3.87
N ASP A 40 3.13 -32.59 4.42
CA ASP A 40 2.71 -33.89 3.87
C ASP A 40 1.69 -33.80 2.72
N THR A 41 1.17 -32.64 2.48
CA THR A 41 0.50 -32.28 1.25
C THR A 41 1.14 -31.00 0.76
N GLU A 42 1.54 -30.92 -0.51
CA GLU A 42 1.92 -29.69 -1.19
C GLU A 42 0.73 -28.71 -1.16
N ALA A 43 0.39 -28.20 0.04
CA ALA A 43 -0.56 -27.14 0.20
C ALA A 43 0.13 -25.87 -0.28
N ASP A 44 0.21 -25.72 -1.59
CA ASP A 44 0.87 -24.59 -2.23
C ASP A 44 0.17 -23.31 -1.84
N THR A 45 0.91 -22.43 -1.20
CA THR A 45 0.47 -21.06 -1.03
C THR A 45 0.43 -20.40 -2.40
N ARG A 46 -0.59 -19.56 -2.64
CA ARG A 46 -0.76 -18.84 -3.90
C ARG A 46 -0.42 -17.39 -3.72
N HIS A 47 0.27 -16.84 -4.70
CA HIS A 47 0.69 -15.45 -4.69
C HIS A 47 -0.20 -14.64 -5.63
N TYR A 48 -0.58 -13.43 -5.18
CA TYR A 48 -1.42 -12.52 -5.96
C TYR A 48 -0.82 -11.13 -6.00
N LEU A 49 -1.03 -10.44 -7.12
CA LEU A 49 -0.88 -9.01 -7.26
C LEU A 49 -2.23 -8.45 -7.68
N LEU A 50 -2.88 -7.73 -6.79
CA LEU A 50 -4.17 -7.10 -7.04
C LEU A 50 -3.95 -5.63 -7.35
N PHE A 51 -4.53 -5.14 -8.45
CA PHE A 51 -4.64 -3.71 -8.71
C PHE A 51 -6.07 -3.25 -8.50
N VAL A 52 -6.22 -2.05 -7.96
CA VAL A 52 -7.54 -1.47 -7.67
C VAL A 52 -7.48 0.06 -7.68
N GLU A 53 -8.57 0.68 -8.05
CA GLU A 53 -8.85 2.10 -7.84
C GLU A 53 -10.00 2.21 -6.83
N HIS A 54 -9.80 2.96 -5.73
CA HIS A 54 -10.87 3.14 -4.74
C HIS A 54 -11.69 4.41 -4.99
N PRO A 55 -12.98 4.43 -4.62
CA PRO A 55 -13.66 5.67 -4.29
C PRO A 55 -12.92 6.43 -3.17
N PRO A 56 -13.19 7.74 -2.99
CA PRO A 56 -12.51 8.52 -1.98
C PRO A 56 -12.60 7.90 -0.58
N VAL A 57 -11.45 7.62 0.04
CA VAL A 57 -11.36 7.00 1.37
C VAL A 57 -10.07 7.39 2.08
N PHE A 58 -10.18 7.71 3.37
CA PHE A 58 -9.02 7.81 4.26
C PHE A 58 -8.81 6.50 5.01
N THR A 59 -7.56 6.08 5.14
CA THR A 59 -7.20 4.89 5.92
C THR A 59 -6.15 5.23 6.96
N LEU A 60 -6.45 4.94 8.23
CA LEU A 60 -5.53 5.10 9.35
C LEU A 60 -4.81 3.78 9.61
N GLY A 61 -3.49 3.77 9.51
CA GLY A 61 -2.67 2.60 9.82
C GLY A 61 -2.43 2.44 11.33
N LYS A 62 -1.70 1.37 11.69
CA LYS A 62 -1.47 1.00 13.10
C LYS A 62 -0.72 2.04 13.93
N SER A 63 0.20 2.77 13.33
CA SER A 63 1.00 3.81 13.99
C SER A 63 0.39 5.21 13.87
N GLY A 64 -0.76 5.34 13.20
CA GLY A 64 -1.41 6.62 13.01
C GLY A 64 -2.23 7.04 14.22
N LEU A 65 -2.30 8.35 14.41
CA LEU A 65 -3.12 9.00 15.44
C LEU A 65 -4.41 9.54 14.82
N PRO A 66 -5.58 9.38 15.48
CA PRO A 66 -6.84 9.90 14.95
C PRO A 66 -6.83 11.41 14.66
N GLU A 67 -6.06 12.18 15.44
CA GLU A 67 -5.87 13.62 15.27
C GLU A 67 -5.11 14.02 13.99
N HIS A 68 -4.53 13.05 13.27
CA HIS A 68 -3.97 13.29 11.94
C HIS A 68 -5.04 13.40 10.85
N LEU A 69 -6.30 13.10 11.15
CA LEU A 69 -7.44 13.47 10.32
C LEU A 69 -7.92 14.86 10.76
N LEU A 70 -7.82 15.84 9.88
CA LEU A 70 -8.08 17.27 10.17
C LEU A 70 -9.54 17.69 9.93
N VAL A 71 -10.38 16.78 9.46
CA VAL A 71 -11.80 17.02 9.17
C VAL A 71 -12.69 16.15 10.05
N SER A 72 -13.91 16.63 10.30
CA SER A 72 -14.87 15.91 11.12
C SER A 72 -15.52 14.74 10.35
N GLY A 73 -16.12 13.78 11.09
CA GLY A 73 -16.91 12.71 10.46
C GLY A 73 -18.10 13.24 9.66
N GLN A 74 -18.71 14.36 10.08
CA GLN A 74 -19.79 15.01 9.33
C GLN A 74 -19.32 15.59 8.01
N ASP A 75 -18.11 16.19 7.97
CA ASP A 75 -17.52 16.69 6.74
C ASP A 75 -17.18 15.57 5.76
N LEU A 76 -16.69 14.43 6.27
CA LEU A 76 -16.43 13.24 5.44
C LEU A 76 -17.73 12.71 4.82
N GLU A 77 -18.79 12.57 5.62
CA GLU A 77 -20.08 12.11 5.16
C GLU A 77 -20.67 13.05 4.09
N ALA A 78 -20.59 14.36 4.30
CA ALA A 78 -21.03 15.37 3.35
C ALA A 78 -20.25 15.31 2.02
N GLN A 79 -18.97 14.94 2.07
CA GLN A 79 -18.11 14.76 0.89
C GLN A 79 -18.26 13.36 0.25
N GLY A 80 -18.98 12.43 0.87
CA GLY A 80 -19.07 11.04 0.43
C GLY A 80 -17.73 10.29 0.54
N VAL A 81 -16.89 10.66 1.51
CA VAL A 81 -15.56 10.05 1.76
C VAL A 81 -15.66 9.06 2.90
N GLU A 82 -15.20 7.84 2.67
CA GLU A 82 -15.14 6.81 3.71
C GLU A 82 -13.90 6.98 4.62
N TYR A 83 -13.98 6.45 5.84
CA TYR A 83 -12.84 6.39 6.76
C TYR A 83 -12.74 5.02 7.41
N PHE A 84 -11.55 4.43 7.39
CA PHE A 84 -11.27 3.13 8.02
C PHE A 84 -10.02 3.17 8.89
N ARG A 85 -10.13 2.60 10.10
CA ARG A 85 -8.98 2.23 10.90
C ARG A 85 -8.54 0.83 10.49
N THR A 86 -7.30 0.71 10.01
CA THR A 86 -6.80 -0.51 9.35
C THR A 86 -5.69 -1.18 10.15
N ASN A 87 -5.31 -2.38 9.71
CA ASN A 87 -4.24 -3.16 10.32
C ASN A 87 -2.90 -3.09 9.53
N ARG A 88 -2.79 -2.23 8.50
CA ARG A 88 -1.54 -1.97 7.79
C ARG A 88 -0.55 -1.17 8.64
N GLY A 89 0.73 -1.25 8.30
CA GLY A 89 1.74 -0.34 8.84
C GLY A 89 1.55 1.10 8.36
N GLY A 90 2.24 2.02 9.04
CA GLY A 90 2.18 3.45 8.73
C GLY A 90 1.02 4.18 9.38
N ASP A 91 0.89 5.45 9.00
CA ASP A 91 -0.06 6.43 9.52
C ASP A 91 -1.26 6.60 8.57
N ILE A 92 -1.93 7.76 8.63
CA ILE A 92 -3.06 8.08 7.78
C ILE A 92 -2.61 8.32 6.33
N THR A 93 -3.45 7.91 5.39
CA THR A 93 -3.30 8.24 3.98
C THR A 93 -4.67 8.34 3.30
N PHE A 94 -4.67 8.82 2.07
CA PHE A 94 -5.84 8.93 1.21
C PHE A 94 -5.72 7.94 0.04
N HIS A 95 -6.87 7.37 -0.34
CA HIS A 95 -7.04 6.68 -1.61
C HIS A 95 -8.23 7.27 -2.36
N GLY A 96 -8.13 7.35 -3.68
CA GLY A 96 -9.20 7.90 -4.51
C GLY A 96 -9.00 7.68 -6.00
N PRO A 97 -9.94 8.15 -6.81
CA PRO A 97 -9.85 8.05 -8.27
C PRO A 97 -8.55 8.63 -8.81
N GLY A 98 -8.00 7.97 -9.82
CA GLY A 98 -6.71 8.33 -10.41
C GLY A 98 -5.48 7.87 -9.61
N GLN A 99 -5.66 7.15 -8.50
CA GLN A 99 -4.58 6.53 -7.75
C GLN A 99 -4.54 5.02 -8.04
N LEU A 100 -3.40 4.52 -8.50
CA LEU A 100 -3.18 3.08 -8.64
C LEU A 100 -2.82 2.49 -7.27
N VAL A 101 -3.69 1.66 -6.73
CA VAL A 101 -3.42 0.91 -5.51
C VAL A 101 -3.08 -0.52 -5.86
N GLY A 102 -1.97 -1.03 -5.31
CA GLY A 102 -1.50 -2.39 -5.52
C GLY A 102 -1.37 -3.17 -4.21
N TYR A 103 -1.93 -4.37 -4.20
CA TYR A 103 -1.91 -5.27 -3.05
C TYR A 103 -1.21 -6.59 -3.40
N PRO A 104 0.11 -6.72 -3.12
CA PRO A 104 0.81 -7.99 -3.25
C PRO A 104 0.49 -8.90 -2.05
N ILE A 105 -0.16 -10.03 -2.31
CA ILE A 105 -0.46 -11.08 -1.31
C ILE A 105 0.51 -12.22 -1.58
N LEU A 106 1.64 -12.22 -0.88
CA LEU A 106 2.76 -13.12 -1.12
C LEU A 106 3.11 -13.92 0.13
N ASP A 107 3.41 -15.19 0.00
CA ASP A 107 4.10 -15.96 1.02
C ASP A 107 5.61 -15.73 0.89
N LEU A 108 6.17 -14.89 1.74
CA LEU A 108 7.57 -14.51 1.66
C LEU A 108 8.54 -15.67 1.95
N GLU A 109 8.12 -16.75 2.61
CA GLU A 109 8.97 -17.94 2.78
C GLU A 109 9.33 -18.60 1.45
N LYS A 110 8.51 -18.40 0.42
CA LYS A 110 8.79 -18.89 -0.95
C LYS A 110 9.76 -17.96 -1.72
N PHE A 111 10.10 -16.79 -1.18
CA PHE A 111 11.02 -15.82 -1.76
C PHE A 111 12.19 -15.53 -0.81
N TYR A 112 11.90 -14.85 0.30
CA TYR A 112 12.83 -14.52 1.40
C TYR A 112 12.06 -13.96 2.60
N THR A 113 12.54 -14.23 3.82
CA THR A 113 11.91 -13.81 5.07
C THR A 113 12.53 -12.53 5.61
N ASP A 114 12.32 -11.42 4.90
CA ASP A 114 12.85 -10.10 5.25
C ASP A 114 11.85 -9.01 4.79
N ILE A 115 11.15 -8.40 5.75
CA ILE A 115 10.16 -7.34 5.48
C ILE A 115 10.84 -6.05 5.02
N GLY A 116 12.00 -5.73 5.56
CA GLY A 116 12.74 -4.55 5.12
C GLY A 116 13.13 -4.64 3.65
N ARG A 117 13.67 -5.77 3.24
CA ARG A 117 13.98 -6.08 1.85
C ARG A 117 12.73 -6.06 0.96
N TYR A 118 11.61 -6.59 1.47
CA TYR A 118 10.34 -6.59 0.74
C TYR A 118 9.87 -5.17 0.44
N LEU A 119 9.90 -4.27 1.42
CA LEU A 119 9.54 -2.87 1.24
C LEU A 119 10.48 -2.17 0.22
N ARG A 120 11.80 -2.40 0.33
CA ARG A 120 12.77 -1.85 -0.64
C ARG A 120 12.53 -2.38 -2.06
N ASN A 121 12.08 -3.62 -2.21
CA ASN A 121 11.74 -4.18 -3.53
C ASN A 121 10.48 -3.54 -4.12
N ILE A 122 9.44 -3.27 -3.31
CA ILE A 122 8.27 -2.53 -3.78
C ILE A 122 8.69 -1.14 -4.26
N GLU A 123 9.50 -0.42 -3.49
CA GLU A 123 10.02 0.89 -3.91
C GLU A 123 10.81 0.80 -5.23
N GLU A 124 11.67 -0.21 -5.36
CA GLU A 124 12.47 -0.41 -6.57
C GLU A 124 11.59 -0.65 -7.80
N VAL A 125 10.53 -1.46 -7.66
CA VAL A 125 9.56 -1.67 -8.74
C VAL A 125 8.93 -0.34 -9.17
N MET A 126 8.51 0.49 -8.22
CA MET A 126 7.89 1.78 -8.53
C MET A 126 8.88 2.76 -9.14
N ILE A 127 10.12 2.82 -8.64
CA ILE A 127 11.20 3.66 -9.20
C ILE A 127 11.49 3.26 -10.66
N ARG A 128 11.58 1.97 -10.94
CA ARG A 128 11.80 1.49 -12.33
C ARG A 128 10.60 1.81 -13.22
N THR A 129 9.40 1.55 -12.75
CA THR A 129 8.18 1.90 -13.50
C THR A 129 8.15 3.38 -13.83
N MET A 130 8.46 4.26 -12.88
CA MET A 130 8.53 5.70 -13.12
C MET A 130 9.59 6.06 -14.18
N SER A 131 10.74 5.37 -14.16
CA SER A 131 11.80 5.58 -15.14
C SER A 131 11.36 5.27 -16.56
N ASP A 132 10.51 4.25 -16.74
CA ASP A 132 9.95 3.91 -18.06
C ASP A 132 9.06 5.03 -18.64
N TYR A 133 8.53 5.89 -17.75
CA TYR A 133 7.76 7.09 -18.11
C TYR A 133 8.59 8.39 -18.06
N GLY A 134 9.92 8.28 -17.96
CA GLY A 134 10.82 9.44 -17.93
C GLY A 134 10.82 10.22 -16.62
N LEU A 135 10.28 9.66 -15.53
CA LEU A 135 10.27 10.28 -14.21
C LEU A 135 11.36 9.68 -13.32
N ARG A 136 12.11 10.52 -12.64
CA ARG A 136 13.13 10.10 -11.67
C ARG A 136 12.53 10.04 -10.28
N GLY A 137 12.13 8.85 -9.83
CA GLY A 137 11.79 8.57 -8.44
C GLY A 137 13.01 8.10 -7.66
N ASP A 138 13.00 8.31 -6.34
CA ASP A 138 14.04 7.81 -5.44
C ASP A 138 13.47 7.55 -4.04
N ARG A 139 14.31 7.01 -3.16
CA ARG A 139 14.01 6.78 -1.74
C ARG A 139 14.39 8.01 -0.92
N SER A 140 13.64 8.29 0.13
CA SER A 140 14.00 9.27 1.15
C SER A 140 14.58 8.57 2.37
N LEU A 141 15.66 9.09 2.93
CA LEU A 141 16.34 8.49 4.07
C LEU A 141 15.43 8.41 5.30
N GLY A 142 15.31 7.22 5.87
CA GLY A 142 14.46 6.99 7.05
C GLY A 142 12.96 6.88 6.77
N GLU A 143 12.53 7.04 5.51
CA GLU A 143 11.14 7.01 5.10
C GLU A 143 10.84 5.82 4.19
N THR A 144 9.62 5.29 4.29
CA THR A 144 9.12 4.28 3.35
C THR A 144 8.26 4.93 2.28
N GLY A 145 8.46 4.50 1.03
CA GLY A 145 7.75 5.02 -0.14
C GLY A 145 8.68 5.57 -1.20
N VAL A 146 8.11 6.09 -2.29
CA VAL A 146 8.89 6.67 -3.39
C VAL A 146 8.62 8.16 -3.48
N TRP A 147 9.66 8.90 -3.75
CA TRP A 147 9.69 10.35 -3.68
C TRP A 147 10.23 10.97 -4.96
N LEU A 148 9.81 12.19 -5.23
CA LEU A 148 10.46 13.10 -6.17
C LEU A 148 11.30 14.10 -5.38
N ASP A 149 12.48 14.41 -5.88
CA ASP A 149 13.44 15.36 -5.30
C ASP A 149 13.75 15.14 -3.79
N PRO A 150 13.97 13.89 -3.29
CA PRO A 150 14.13 13.61 -1.85
C PRO A 150 15.40 14.23 -1.26
N ASP A 151 16.36 14.59 -2.09
CA ASP A 151 17.64 15.22 -1.75
C ASP A 151 17.60 16.76 -1.80
N LYS A 152 16.44 17.36 -2.13
CA LYS A 152 16.27 18.82 -2.25
C LYS A 152 15.37 19.34 -1.13
N PRO A 153 15.93 19.91 -0.03
CA PRO A 153 15.14 20.42 1.08
C PRO A 153 14.02 21.35 0.65
N GLY A 154 12.80 21.09 1.12
CA GLY A 154 11.59 21.85 0.81
C GLY A 154 10.98 21.56 -0.57
N ARG A 155 11.55 20.63 -1.34
CA ARG A 155 11.01 20.18 -2.65
C ARG A 155 10.68 18.70 -2.69
N GLU A 156 11.01 18.01 -1.62
CA GLU A 156 10.73 16.58 -1.46
C GLU A 156 9.21 16.34 -1.41
N ARG A 157 8.70 15.47 -2.27
CA ARG A 157 7.29 15.12 -2.34
C ARG A 157 7.09 13.64 -2.62
N LYS A 158 6.23 13.04 -1.85
CA LYS A 158 5.93 11.62 -1.94
C LYS A 158 4.95 11.37 -3.10
N ILE A 159 5.31 10.47 -4.01
CA ILE A 159 4.45 10.03 -5.12
C ILE A 159 3.85 8.64 -4.88
N CYS A 160 4.52 7.80 -4.10
CA CYS A 160 4.03 6.47 -3.77
C CYS A 160 4.13 6.23 -2.26
N ALA A 161 3.01 6.00 -1.62
CA ALA A 161 2.92 5.56 -0.23
C ALA A 161 2.95 4.02 -0.17
N ILE A 162 3.60 3.45 0.86
CA ILE A 162 3.69 2.01 1.08
C ILE A 162 3.35 1.72 2.53
N GLY A 163 2.38 0.83 2.74
CA GLY A 163 2.00 0.35 4.06
C GLY A 163 1.52 -1.09 3.97
N VAL A 164 2.25 -2.02 4.59
CA VAL A 164 1.97 -3.46 4.51
C VAL A 164 1.60 -4.03 5.87
N ARG A 165 0.95 -5.19 5.85
CA ARG A 165 0.83 -6.11 6.96
C ARG A 165 1.44 -7.44 6.56
N CYS A 166 2.11 -8.08 7.51
CA CYS A 166 2.62 -9.44 7.35
C CYS A 166 2.12 -10.30 8.51
N SER A 167 1.58 -11.48 8.20
CA SER A 167 1.16 -12.47 9.18
C SER A 167 1.66 -13.83 8.76
N ARG A 168 2.47 -14.48 9.59
CA ARG A 168 3.13 -15.76 9.26
C ARG A 168 3.84 -15.73 7.90
N TRP A 169 4.52 -14.64 7.63
CA TRP A 169 5.21 -14.36 6.37
C TRP A 169 4.30 -14.22 5.13
N VAL A 170 2.98 -14.17 5.29
CA VAL A 170 2.06 -13.81 4.22
C VAL A 170 1.76 -12.32 4.30
N THR A 171 1.92 -11.61 3.18
CA THR A 171 1.73 -10.15 3.08
C THR A 171 0.31 -9.80 2.67
N MET A 172 -0.13 -8.60 3.02
CA MET A 172 -1.31 -7.93 2.49
C MET A 172 -1.17 -6.41 2.59
N HIS A 173 -2.11 -5.68 2.05
CA HIS A 173 -1.97 -4.26 1.72
C HIS A 173 -0.78 -4.07 0.76
N GLY A 174 -0.21 -2.91 0.63
CA GLY A 174 0.87 -2.72 -0.33
C GLY A 174 1.20 -1.26 -0.57
N PHE A 175 0.95 -0.78 -1.79
CA PHE A 175 1.32 0.56 -2.20
C PHE A 175 0.14 1.33 -2.79
N ALA A 176 0.25 2.65 -2.75
CA ALA A 176 -0.66 3.59 -3.39
C ALA A 176 0.15 4.60 -4.18
N PHE A 177 0.03 4.57 -5.50
CA PHE A 177 0.78 5.37 -6.45
C PHE A 177 -0.11 6.43 -7.06
N ASN A 178 0.23 7.70 -6.86
CA ASN A 178 -0.51 8.81 -7.41
C ASN A 178 -0.18 8.98 -8.90
N VAL A 179 -1.18 8.88 -9.76
CA VAL A 179 -1.06 9.11 -11.21
C VAL A 179 -1.84 10.37 -11.59
N ASN A 180 -3.16 10.36 -11.39
CA ASN A 180 -4.06 11.49 -11.64
C ASN A 180 -4.92 11.78 -10.40
N THR A 181 -4.41 11.48 -9.23
CA THR A 181 -5.10 11.62 -7.94
C THR A 181 -5.41 13.07 -7.63
N ASN A 182 -6.62 13.36 -7.15
CA ASN A 182 -6.91 14.69 -6.59
C ASN A 182 -6.16 14.86 -5.25
N LEU A 183 -5.08 15.61 -5.28
CA LEU A 183 -4.19 15.80 -4.13
C LEU A 183 -4.77 16.71 -3.03
N GLN A 184 -5.86 17.44 -3.29
CA GLN A 184 -6.51 18.30 -2.29
C GLN A 184 -7.01 17.52 -1.07
N TYR A 185 -7.33 16.23 -1.24
CA TYR A 185 -7.69 15.39 -0.10
C TYR A 185 -6.54 15.20 0.91
N PHE A 186 -5.28 15.28 0.48
CA PHE A 186 -4.14 15.20 1.40
C PHE A 186 -4.01 16.43 2.30
N GLU A 187 -4.64 17.57 1.97
CA GLU A 187 -4.72 18.75 2.83
C GLU A 187 -5.62 18.51 4.07
N GLN A 188 -6.47 17.49 4.03
CA GLN A 188 -7.36 17.09 5.11
C GLN A 188 -6.71 16.14 6.12
N ILE A 189 -5.44 15.81 5.96
CA ILE A 189 -4.70 14.91 6.85
C ILE A 189 -3.29 15.45 7.13
N ILE A 190 -2.66 14.92 8.19
CA ILE A 190 -1.22 15.08 8.43
C ILE A 190 -0.51 13.81 7.96
N PRO A 191 0.01 13.77 6.72
CA PRO A 191 0.61 12.54 6.19
C PRO A 191 1.84 12.14 6.99
N CYS A 192 1.91 10.89 7.44
CA CYS A 192 3.01 10.36 8.25
C CYS A 192 3.24 11.10 9.58
N GLY A 193 2.27 11.87 10.09
CA GLY A 193 2.42 12.67 11.31
C GLY A 193 3.44 13.80 11.20
N ILE A 194 3.88 14.16 10.01
CA ILE A 194 4.88 15.21 9.80
C ILE A 194 4.25 16.36 9.02
N TYR A 195 4.14 17.51 9.69
CA TYR A 195 3.66 18.74 9.06
C TYR A 195 4.58 19.18 7.93
N GLY A 196 3.98 19.66 6.82
CA GLY A 196 4.73 20.24 5.70
C GLY A 196 5.29 19.22 4.70
N LYS A 197 5.09 17.92 4.89
CA LYS A 197 5.45 16.93 3.84
C LYS A 197 4.49 17.03 2.68
N GLN A 198 5.08 17.25 1.51
CA GLN A 198 4.33 17.35 0.27
C GLN A 198 4.04 15.97 -0.33
N VAL A 199 2.90 15.88 -0.99
CA VAL A 199 2.47 14.73 -1.80
C VAL A 199 2.32 15.20 -3.25
N THR A 200 2.61 14.31 -4.17
CA THR A 200 2.48 14.60 -5.60
C THR A 200 1.87 13.42 -6.32
#